data_64d14ef0816071d4d8905f86803789ca
#
_entry.id   64d14ef0816071d4d8905f86803789ca
#
_cell.length_a   1.000
_cell.length_b   1.000
_cell.length_c   1.000
_cell.angle_alpha   90.00
_cell.angle_beta   90.00
_cell.angle_gamma   90.00
#
_symmetry.space_group_name_H-M   'P 1'
#
loop_
_entity.id
_entity.type
_entity.pdbx_description
1 polymer ?
#
loop_
_entity_poly.entity_id
_entity_poly.type
_entity_poly.pdbx_seq_one_letter_code
_entity_poly.pdbx_strand_id
1 'polypeptide(L)'
;MKPMSLSDPVTETFARLDAAMEQDTTQWMRITRLRPQDEVRGLAHDTMRHVGMHPSAMTWGSPLGQLLTGEVSRFWGNLYNLPAGGDVAYGSSSSECIFLVLLAARTKALADGRRPPFNVIRPTSGHPAFDKAAHYLGLSVRAVSLDEDLRCDTAALRRAIDNDTIVISGALPTDSHGACDPIGEMAAIASESDIWFHVDGAIGGCLAPFMDSVGVALPAFDFTVPGVTSIGIGLHKYGYAPVGVAAALFREKSIADLRLVDMSNWDGSAMTGDRVAGLRSLDTLAGAWAIVQVLGREGYTARARAIAENQKLFAEMVRDIAGMRVLVEPTLGVVTFDAVAPQHRDFAARFAARRHRGKQIQSPGGFVVCIGPERDDDDLERYAGEIRAALAQCNS
;
A
#
# COMPACT_ATOMS: atom_id res chain seq x y z
N MET A 1 45.28 22.00 -6.72
CA MET A 1 44.67 21.29 -5.57
C MET A 1 44.83 19.79 -5.82
N LYS A 2 45.49 19.01 -4.92
CA LYS A 2 45.44 17.56 -4.98
C LYS A 2 43.98 17.08 -4.83
N PRO A 3 43.52 16.12 -5.62
CA PRO A 3 42.19 15.56 -5.39
C PRO A 3 42.17 14.96 -3.96
N MET A 4 41.19 15.35 -3.17
CA MET A 4 40.95 14.82 -1.83
C MET A 4 40.69 13.30 -1.96
N SER A 5 41.49 12.48 -1.29
CA SER A 5 41.19 11.06 -1.17
C SER A 5 39.93 10.91 -0.32
N LEU A 6 38.86 10.37 -0.91
CA LEU A 6 37.59 10.14 -0.23
C LEU A 6 37.57 8.80 0.54
N SER A 7 38.68 8.02 0.52
CA SER A 7 38.68 6.69 1.13
C SER A 7 38.42 6.70 2.63
N ASP A 8 39.13 7.52 3.40
CA ASP A 8 39.03 7.52 4.86
C ASP A 8 37.69 8.12 5.38
N PRO A 9 37.26 9.33 4.90
CA PRO A 9 35.96 9.90 5.31
C PRO A 9 34.76 9.03 4.90
N VAL A 10 34.81 8.35 3.74
CA VAL A 10 33.75 7.46 3.29
C VAL A 10 33.68 6.22 4.19
N THR A 11 34.82 5.60 4.50
CA THR A 11 34.89 4.43 5.39
C THR A 11 34.35 4.77 6.78
N GLU A 12 34.77 5.92 7.35
CA GLU A 12 34.27 6.39 8.66
C GLU A 12 32.76 6.65 8.62
N THR A 13 32.26 7.24 7.53
CA THR A 13 30.83 7.51 7.35
C THR A 13 30.01 6.23 7.35
N PHE A 14 30.45 5.21 6.60
CA PHE A 14 29.77 3.92 6.57
C PHE A 14 29.86 3.17 7.90
N ALA A 15 31.02 3.19 8.57
CA ALA A 15 31.15 2.59 9.90
C ALA A 15 30.19 3.19 10.94
N ARG A 16 29.93 4.51 10.88
CA ARG A 16 28.94 5.17 11.74
C ARG A 16 27.50 4.72 11.42
N LEU A 17 27.18 4.54 10.14
CA LEU A 17 25.86 4.02 9.71
C LEU A 17 25.66 2.58 10.16
N ASP A 18 26.70 1.74 9.97
CA ASP A 18 26.67 0.33 10.39
C ASP A 18 26.47 0.20 11.89
N ALA A 19 27.20 0.98 12.70
CA ALA A 19 27.05 1.02 14.15
C ALA A 19 25.62 1.48 14.57
N ALA A 20 25.00 2.39 13.83
CA ALA A 20 23.62 2.81 14.10
C ALA A 20 22.61 1.70 13.72
N MET A 21 22.86 0.98 12.62
CA MET A 21 22.02 -0.15 12.20
C MET A 21 22.12 -1.35 13.16
N GLU A 22 23.30 -1.61 13.74
CA GLU A 22 23.50 -2.64 14.77
C GLU A 22 22.72 -2.37 16.07
N GLN A 23 22.38 -1.10 16.35
CA GLN A 23 21.56 -0.73 17.49
C GLN A 23 20.06 -0.98 17.25
N ASP A 24 19.62 -1.29 16.02
CA ASP A 24 18.24 -1.68 15.75
C ASP A 24 17.96 -3.08 16.29
N THR A 25 17.33 -3.13 17.47
CA THR A 25 16.95 -4.36 18.14
C THR A 25 15.59 -4.90 17.69
N THR A 26 14.99 -4.34 16.63
CA THR A 26 13.72 -4.83 16.08
C THR A 26 13.89 -6.24 15.54
N GLN A 27 13.12 -7.17 16.07
CA GLN A 27 13.14 -8.55 15.64
C GLN A 27 12.41 -8.69 14.29
N TRP A 28 13.14 -9.10 13.27
CA TRP A 28 12.61 -9.43 11.96
C TRP A 28 12.67 -10.93 11.76
N MET A 29 11.53 -11.55 11.64
CA MET A 29 11.46 -12.93 11.18
C MET A 29 11.37 -12.98 9.67
N ARG A 30 11.93 -14.01 9.03
CA ARG A 30 11.95 -14.11 7.57
C ARG A 30 10.53 -14.10 7.01
N ILE A 31 9.65 -14.91 7.59
CA ILE A 31 8.26 -15.01 7.14
C ILE A 31 7.48 -13.69 7.26
N THR A 32 7.85 -12.80 8.18
CA THR A 32 7.18 -11.48 8.35
C THR A 32 7.88 -10.35 7.61
N ARG A 33 8.84 -10.64 6.75
CA ARG A 33 9.52 -9.66 5.92
C ARG A 33 8.75 -9.42 4.63
N LEU A 34 8.09 -8.29 4.55
CA LEU A 34 7.40 -7.84 3.33
C LEU A 34 8.36 -7.72 2.13
N ARG A 35 9.64 -7.42 2.40
CA ARG A 35 10.69 -7.26 1.39
C ARG A 35 11.80 -8.23 1.67
N PRO A 36 11.88 -9.33 0.92
CA PRO A 36 12.98 -10.27 1.03
C PRO A 36 14.32 -9.59 0.69
N GLN A 37 15.38 -10.08 1.29
CA GLN A 37 16.74 -9.71 0.91
C GLN A 37 17.21 -10.68 -0.16
N ASP A 38 16.93 -10.38 -1.41
CA ASP A 38 17.30 -11.18 -2.55
C ASP A 38 18.06 -10.36 -3.63
N GLU A 39 18.56 -11.07 -4.64
CA GLU A 39 19.29 -10.46 -5.76
C GLU A 39 18.46 -9.45 -6.52
N VAL A 40 17.14 -9.65 -6.61
CA VAL A 40 16.22 -8.75 -7.30
C VAL A 40 16.18 -7.38 -6.60
N ARG A 41 16.23 -7.38 -5.27
CA ARG A 41 16.30 -6.15 -4.50
C ARG A 41 17.65 -5.45 -4.67
N GLY A 42 18.76 -6.22 -4.71
CA GLY A 42 20.08 -5.71 -5.03
C GLY A 42 20.10 -5.02 -6.39
N LEU A 43 19.57 -5.69 -7.43
CA LEU A 43 19.43 -5.13 -8.77
C LEU A 43 18.65 -3.82 -8.80
N ALA A 44 17.54 -3.74 -8.03
CA ALA A 44 16.75 -2.51 -7.97
C ALA A 44 17.56 -1.33 -7.42
N HIS A 45 18.35 -1.54 -6.35
CA HIS A 45 19.21 -0.50 -5.78
C HIS A 45 20.36 -0.12 -6.70
N ASP A 46 20.97 -1.08 -7.41
CA ASP A 46 21.99 -0.79 -8.42
C ASP A 46 21.44 0.01 -9.60
N THR A 47 20.21 -0.32 -10.05
CA THR A 47 19.53 0.44 -11.09
C THR A 47 19.21 1.87 -10.63
N MET A 48 18.75 2.04 -9.38
CA MET A 48 18.54 3.37 -8.79
C MET A 48 19.81 4.21 -8.83
N ARG A 49 20.92 3.65 -8.37
CA ARG A 49 22.21 4.32 -8.36
C ARG A 49 22.64 4.71 -9.78
N HIS A 50 22.50 3.80 -10.74
CA HIS A 50 22.86 4.04 -12.14
C HIS A 50 22.05 5.18 -12.75
N VAL A 51 20.73 5.17 -12.59
CA VAL A 51 19.84 6.21 -13.10
C VAL A 51 19.99 7.52 -12.34
N GLY A 52 20.09 7.48 -11.01
CA GLY A 52 20.21 8.66 -10.15
C GLY A 52 21.44 9.53 -10.44
N MET A 53 22.50 8.93 -10.97
CA MET A 53 23.71 9.65 -11.40
C MET A 53 23.60 10.24 -12.82
N HIS A 54 22.57 9.91 -13.58
CA HIS A 54 22.43 10.40 -14.95
C HIS A 54 21.78 11.80 -14.98
N PRO A 55 22.21 12.74 -15.83
CA PRO A 55 21.63 14.10 -15.89
C PRO A 55 20.12 14.10 -16.16
N SER A 56 19.59 13.13 -16.92
CA SER A 56 18.16 13.02 -17.20
C SER A 56 17.33 12.46 -16.03
N ALA A 57 17.97 12.08 -14.91
CA ALA A 57 17.26 11.49 -13.76
C ALA A 57 16.15 12.39 -13.20
N MET A 58 16.23 13.70 -13.40
CA MET A 58 15.25 14.67 -12.92
C MET A 58 14.19 15.05 -13.98
N THR A 59 14.28 14.51 -15.19
CA THR A 59 13.46 14.93 -16.34
C THR A 59 12.45 13.84 -16.71
N TRP A 60 11.26 13.88 -16.13
CA TRP A 60 10.20 12.88 -16.33
C TRP A 60 9.69 12.82 -17.78
N GLY A 61 9.69 13.92 -18.50
CA GLY A 61 9.34 13.98 -19.92
C GLY A 61 10.45 13.52 -20.88
N SER A 62 11.65 13.17 -20.38
CA SER A 62 12.75 12.66 -21.20
C SER A 62 12.44 11.27 -21.80
N PRO A 63 13.19 10.82 -22.84
CA PRO A 63 13.08 9.44 -23.30
C PRO A 63 13.25 8.39 -22.20
N LEU A 64 14.12 8.62 -21.24
CA LEU A 64 14.29 7.77 -20.05
C LEU A 64 13.00 7.75 -19.21
N GLY A 65 12.46 8.91 -18.89
CA GLY A 65 11.21 9.00 -18.12
C GLY A 65 10.03 8.34 -18.82
N GLN A 66 9.91 8.54 -20.13
CA GLN A 66 8.86 7.91 -20.97
C GLN A 66 9.01 6.38 -21.01
N LEU A 67 10.22 5.85 -21.11
CA LEU A 67 10.49 4.42 -21.03
C LEU A 67 10.01 3.84 -19.70
N LEU A 68 10.51 4.40 -18.58
CA LEU A 68 10.24 3.89 -17.24
C LEU A 68 8.73 3.97 -16.90
N THR A 69 8.12 5.13 -17.09
CA THR A 69 6.68 5.31 -16.84
C THR A 69 5.84 4.43 -17.75
N GLY A 70 6.14 4.38 -19.04
CA GLY A 70 5.37 3.63 -20.04
C GLY A 70 5.38 2.13 -19.79
N GLU A 71 6.54 1.54 -19.45
CA GLU A 71 6.63 0.10 -19.23
C GLU A 71 6.05 -0.34 -17.88
N VAL A 72 6.29 0.42 -16.81
CA VAL A 72 5.70 0.13 -15.49
C VAL A 72 4.17 0.32 -15.53
N SER A 73 3.68 1.37 -16.21
CA SER A 73 2.23 1.59 -16.38
C SER A 73 1.58 0.50 -17.22
N ARG A 74 2.23 0.05 -18.30
CA ARG A 74 1.73 -1.04 -19.12
C ARG A 74 1.63 -2.35 -18.35
N PHE A 75 2.67 -2.68 -17.58
CA PHE A 75 2.67 -3.92 -16.77
C PHE A 75 1.52 -3.94 -15.77
N TRP A 76 1.43 -2.94 -14.91
CA TRP A 76 0.38 -2.88 -13.89
C TRP A 76 -1.00 -2.60 -14.48
N GLY A 77 -1.10 -1.73 -15.49
CA GLY A 77 -2.35 -1.45 -16.19
C GLY A 77 -2.99 -2.70 -16.81
N ASN A 78 -2.18 -3.55 -17.46
CA ASN A 78 -2.66 -4.82 -18.01
C ASN A 78 -3.16 -5.78 -16.94
N LEU A 79 -2.50 -5.81 -15.78
CA LEU A 79 -2.91 -6.67 -14.66
C LEU A 79 -4.22 -6.21 -14.01
N TYR A 80 -4.54 -4.93 -14.10
CA TYR A 80 -5.75 -4.33 -13.55
C TYR A 80 -6.86 -4.10 -14.59
N ASN A 81 -6.71 -4.64 -15.82
CA ASN A 81 -7.65 -4.40 -16.90
C ASN A 81 -7.94 -2.89 -17.13
N LEU A 82 -6.87 -2.07 -17.02
CA LEU A 82 -6.97 -0.63 -17.23
C LEU A 82 -7.50 -0.34 -18.65
N PRO A 83 -8.60 0.41 -18.81
CA PRO A 83 -9.13 0.75 -20.14
C PRO A 83 -8.10 1.48 -21.00
N ALA A 84 -8.23 1.38 -22.33
CA ALA A 84 -7.32 2.03 -23.28
C ALA A 84 -7.22 3.57 -23.11
N GLY A 85 -8.28 4.20 -22.56
CA GLY A 85 -8.31 5.64 -22.24
C GLY A 85 -7.83 5.94 -20.81
N GLY A 86 -7.35 4.94 -20.06
CA GLY A 86 -6.88 5.12 -18.69
C GLY A 86 -5.51 5.78 -18.59
N ASP A 87 -5.13 6.16 -17.37
CA ASP A 87 -3.85 6.78 -17.07
C ASP A 87 -3.28 6.29 -15.74
N VAL A 88 -1.96 6.44 -15.56
CA VAL A 88 -1.26 6.08 -14.33
C VAL A 88 -0.43 7.25 -13.83
N ALA A 89 -0.75 7.70 -12.63
CA ALA A 89 0.04 8.71 -11.92
C ALA A 89 0.98 8.05 -10.88
N TYR A 90 2.17 8.61 -10.73
CA TYR A 90 3.16 8.13 -9.77
C TYR A 90 3.32 9.09 -8.61
N GLY A 91 3.20 8.57 -7.39
CA GLY A 91 3.50 9.28 -6.14
C GLY A 91 4.75 8.74 -5.46
N SER A 92 5.32 9.48 -4.52
CA SER A 92 6.41 9.04 -3.63
C SER A 92 5.96 7.99 -2.60
N SER A 93 4.65 7.86 -2.43
CA SER A 93 4.02 6.91 -1.50
C SER A 93 2.56 6.71 -1.87
N SER A 94 1.93 5.64 -1.35
CA SER A 94 0.49 5.46 -1.47
C SER A 94 -0.30 6.62 -0.86
N SER A 95 0.22 7.27 0.19
CA SER A 95 -0.41 8.46 0.77
C SER A 95 -0.43 9.66 -0.19
N GLU A 96 0.62 9.85 -0.99
CA GLU A 96 0.61 10.87 -2.05
C GLU A 96 -0.38 10.49 -3.17
N CYS A 97 -0.45 9.22 -3.55
CA CYS A 97 -1.44 8.75 -4.53
C CYS A 97 -2.88 9.02 -4.05
N ILE A 98 -3.19 8.76 -2.77
CA ILE A 98 -4.49 9.12 -2.18
C ILE A 98 -4.74 10.63 -2.27
N PHE A 99 -3.74 11.46 -1.95
CA PHE A 99 -3.86 12.91 -2.10
C PHE A 99 -4.21 13.32 -3.54
N LEU A 100 -3.49 12.77 -4.54
CA LEU A 100 -3.73 13.06 -5.96
C LEU A 100 -5.13 12.63 -6.41
N VAL A 101 -5.62 11.48 -5.92
CA VAL A 101 -6.97 10.99 -6.18
C VAL A 101 -8.02 11.93 -5.58
N LEU A 102 -7.87 12.33 -4.31
CA LEU A 102 -8.80 13.26 -3.66
C LEU A 102 -8.77 14.65 -4.30
N LEU A 103 -7.60 15.10 -4.75
CA LEU A 103 -7.46 16.35 -5.49
C LEU A 103 -8.23 16.29 -6.81
N ALA A 104 -8.05 15.21 -7.60
CA ALA A 104 -8.78 15.02 -8.85
C ALA A 104 -10.30 14.97 -8.64
N ALA A 105 -10.77 14.20 -7.65
CA ALA A 105 -12.18 14.09 -7.32
C ALA A 105 -12.78 15.43 -6.86
N ARG A 106 -12.06 16.21 -6.05
CA ARG A 106 -12.48 17.56 -5.63
C ARG A 106 -12.55 18.50 -6.83
N THR A 107 -11.56 18.47 -7.71
CA THR A 107 -11.53 19.28 -8.93
C THR A 107 -12.69 18.92 -9.87
N LYS A 108 -12.99 17.61 -10.02
CA LYS A 108 -14.17 17.14 -10.76
C LYS A 108 -15.46 17.73 -10.18
N ALA A 109 -15.68 17.58 -8.88
CA ALA A 109 -16.88 18.08 -8.23
C ALA A 109 -17.07 19.59 -8.45
N LEU A 110 -15.98 20.38 -8.40
CA LEU A 110 -16.01 21.82 -8.68
C LEU A 110 -16.35 22.11 -10.15
N ALA A 111 -15.76 21.35 -11.09
CA ALA A 111 -16.00 21.48 -12.52
C ALA A 111 -17.45 21.12 -12.88
N ASP A 112 -18.04 20.15 -12.19
CA ASP A 112 -19.45 19.76 -12.32
C ASP A 112 -20.42 20.77 -11.67
N GLY A 113 -19.90 21.91 -11.18
CA GLY A 113 -20.70 22.99 -10.59
C GLY A 113 -21.07 22.80 -9.11
N ARG A 114 -20.61 21.72 -8.48
CA ARG A 114 -20.83 21.49 -7.03
C ARG A 114 -20.03 22.50 -6.21
N ARG A 115 -20.43 22.72 -4.98
CA ARG A 115 -19.78 23.68 -4.07
C ARG A 115 -19.45 23.00 -2.73
N PRO A 116 -18.32 23.39 -2.08
CA PRO A 116 -18.03 22.93 -0.71
C PRO A 116 -19.16 23.33 0.27
N PRO A 117 -19.30 22.61 1.41
CA PRO A 117 -18.35 21.61 1.91
C PRO A 117 -18.41 20.30 1.15
N PHE A 118 -17.27 19.55 1.11
CA PHE A 118 -17.23 18.21 0.54
C PHE A 118 -16.74 17.19 1.56
N ASN A 119 -17.17 15.94 1.41
CA ASN A 119 -16.72 14.84 2.25
C ASN A 119 -16.26 13.61 1.47
N VAL A 120 -15.44 12.82 2.16
CA VAL A 120 -14.93 11.51 1.74
C VAL A 120 -15.46 10.47 2.73
N ILE A 121 -15.98 9.35 2.23
CA ILE A 121 -16.41 8.23 3.09
C ILE A 121 -15.37 7.11 2.99
N ARG A 122 -14.95 6.60 4.15
CA ARG A 122 -14.12 5.39 4.29
C ARG A 122 -14.62 4.50 5.43
N PRO A 123 -14.36 3.18 5.39
CA PRO A 123 -14.55 2.33 6.57
C PRO A 123 -13.66 2.80 7.73
N THR A 124 -14.02 2.48 8.97
CA THR A 124 -13.15 2.77 10.14
C THR A 124 -11.79 2.09 10.03
N SER A 125 -11.69 0.96 9.31
CA SER A 125 -10.45 0.27 8.96
C SER A 125 -9.63 0.95 7.85
N GLY A 126 -10.20 1.92 7.12
CA GLY A 126 -9.54 2.63 6.03
C GLY A 126 -8.32 3.41 6.52
N HIS A 127 -7.27 3.45 5.71
CA HIS A 127 -5.98 4.02 6.10
C HIS A 127 -6.07 5.53 6.44
N PRO A 128 -5.44 6.03 7.52
CA PRO A 128 -5.54 7.43 7.96
C PRO A 128 -4.89 8.44 6.98
N ALA A 129 -4.25 7.99 5.91
CA ALA A 129 -3.81 8.85 4.82
C ALA A 129 -4.97 9.59 4.13
N PHE A 130 -6.19 9.03 4.15
CA PHE A 130 -7.39 9.72 3.67
C PHE A 130 -7.70 10.93 4.55
N ASP A 131 -7.62 10.81 5.88
CA ASP A 131 -7.83 11.92 6.81
C ASP A 131 -6.80 13.02 6.60
N LYS A 132 -5.53 12.62 6.43
CA LYS A 132 -4.43 13.56 6.16
C LYS A 132 -4.63 14.32 4.85
N ALA A 133 -4.95 13.61 3.77
CA ALA A 133 -5.16 14.22 2.45
C ALA A 133 -6.42 15.11 2.46
N ALA A 134 -7.50 14.65 3.08
CA ALA A 134 -8.72 15.43 3.24
C ALA A 134 -8.47 16.73 4.01
N HIS A 135 -7.70 16.68 5.12
CA HIS A 135 -7.32 17.86 5.88
C HIS A 135 -6.61 18.91 5.00
N TYR A 136 -5.63 18.51 4.18
CA TYR A 136 -4.91 19.42 3.29
C TYR A 136 -5.79 20.02 2.18
N LEU A 137 -6.81 19.25 1.73
CA LEU A 137 -7.70 19.64 0.64
C LEU A 137 -8.98 20.35 1.12
N GLY A 138 -9.14 20.57 2.43
CA GLY A 138 -10.34 21.18 3.00
C GLY A 138 -11.59 20.30 2.84
N LEU A 139 -11.40 18.98 2.91
CA LEU A 139 -12.47 17.99 2.90
C LEU A 139 -12.71 17.47 4.31
N SER A 140 -13.93 17.01 4.61
CA SER A 140 -14.22 16.24 5.82
C SER A 140 -14.17 14.73 5.53
N VAL A 141 -13.93 13.91 6.56
CA VAL A 141 -13.96 12.45 6.45
C VAL A 141 -15.10 11.90 7.30
N ARG A 142 -15.88 11.00 6.71
CA ARG A 142 -16.89 10.21 7.41
C ARG A 142 -16.41 8.76 7.47
N ALA A 143 -16.20 8.26 8.67
CA ALA A 143 -15.88 6.86 8.90
C ALA A 143 -17.17 6.07 9.11
N VAL A 144 -17.33 4.96 8.37
CA VAL A 144 -18.45 4.04 8.51
C VAL A 144 -18.04 2.78 9.24
N SER A 145 -18.97 2.14 9.93
CA SER A 145 -18.77 0.90 10.69
C SER A 145 -18.34 -0.26 9.80
N LEU A 146 -17.80 -1.30 10.44
CA LEU A 146 -17.49 -2.58 9.81
C LEU A 146 -18.59 -3.59 10.12
N ASP A 147 -18.70 -4.60 9.25
CA ASP A 147 -19.51 -5.80 9.48
C ASP A 147 -18.80 -6.78 10.44
N GLU A 148 -19.42 -7.95 10.67
CA GLU A 148 -18.88 -9.00 11.54
C GLU A 148 -17.58 -9.60 11.01
N ASP A 149 -17.33 -9.50 9.69
CA ASP A 149 -16.12 -9.97 9.02
C ASP A 149 -15.02 -8.87 8.95
N LEU A 150 -15.19 -7.77 9.66
CA LEU A 150 -14.28 -6.62 9.69
C LEU A 150 -14.12 -5.92 8.32
N ARG A 151 -15.12 -6.01 7.46
CA ARG A 151 -15.23 -5.32 6.16
C ARG A 151 -16.17 -4.11 6.29
N CYS A 152 -16.19 -3.26 5.28
CA CYS A 152 -17.14 -2.15 5.23
C CYS A 152 -18.60 -2.63 5.34
N ASP A 153 -19.33 -2.12 6.33
CA ASP A 153 -20.78 -2.26 6.41
C ASP A 153 -21.44 -1.41 5.31
N THR A 154 -21.90 -2.07 4.25
CA THR A 154 -22.48 -1.40 3.07
C THR A 154 -23.82 -0.74 3.37
N ALA A 155 -24.56 -1.22 4.36
CA ALA A 155 -25.78 -0.56 4.82
C ALA A 155 -25.45 0.75 5.57
N ALA A 156 -24.42 0.76 6.41
CA ALA A 156 -23.92 1.98 7.02
C ALA A 156 -23.34 2.96 5.98
N LEU A 157 -22.64 2.44 4.97
CA LEU A 157 -22.14 3.23 3.85
C LEU A 157 -23.28 3.97 3.14
N ARG A 158 -24.37 3.27 2.76
CA ARG A 158 -25.53 3.89 2.10
C ARG A 158 -26.14 5.01 2.94
N ARG A 159 -26.23 4.82 4.26
CA ARG A 159 -26.79 5.84 5.18
C ARG A 159 -25.87 7.07 5.36
N ALA A 160 -24.57 6.89 5.13
CA ALA A 160 -23.59 7.97 5.30
C ALA A 160 -23.47 8.91 4.08
N ILE A 161 -23.95 8.48 2.92
CA ILE A 161 -23.90 9.26 1.68
C ILE A 161 -24.87 10.46 1.78
N ASP A 162 -24.37 11.62 1.37
CA ASP A 162 -25.16 12.84 1.21
C ASP A 162 -24.71 13.64 -0.03
N ASN A 163 -25.32 14.82 -0.21
CA ASN A 163 -25.03 15.70 -1.35
C ASN A 163 -23.59 16.25 -1.35
N ASP A 164 -22.88 16.19 -0.23
CA ASP A 164 -21.50 16.68 -0.10
C ASP A 164 -20.48 15.57 -0.36
N THR A 165 -20.92 14.31 -0.46
CA THR A 165 -20.03 13.15 -0.67
C THR A 165 -19.46 13.15 -2.09
N ILE A 166 -18.13 13.17 -2.21
CA ILE A 166 -17.43 13.16 -3.51
C ILE A 166 -16.58 11.92 -3.73
N VAL A 167 -16.15 11.22 -2.67
CA VAL A 167 -15.33 10.00 -2.76
C VAL A 167 -15.82 8.96 -1.77
N ILE A 168 -15.88 7.72 -2.20
CA ILE A 168 -15.97 6.53 -1.35
C ILE A 168 -14.70 5.70 -1.58
N SER A 169 -14.07 5.19 -0.51
CA SER A 169 -12.94 4.29 -0.62
C SER A 169 -13.20 2.95 0.03
N GLY A 170 -12.73 1.86 -0.63
CA GLY A 170 -12.67 0.50 -0.09
C GLY A 170 -11.26 -0.05 -0.19
N ALA A 171 -10.84 -0.94 0.70
CA ALA A 171 -9.48 -1.44 0.80
C ALA A 171 -9.31 -2.87 0.28
N LEU A 172 -8.10 -3.15 -0.25
CA LEU A 172 -7.70 -4.44 -0.81
C LEU A 172 -6.26 -4.81 -0.39
N PRO A 173 -6.05 -5.45 0.78
CA PRO A 173 -6.91 -5.52 1.94
C PRO A 173 -6.74 -4.29 2.83
N THR A 174 -7.49 -4.23 3.94
CA THR A 174 -7.26 -3.23 4.99
C THR A 174 -5.91 -3.47 5.68
N ASP A 175 -5.16 -2.39 5.94
CA ASP A 175 -3.84 -2.44 6.63
C ASP A 175 -3.97 -2.87 8.10
N SER A 176 -5.15 -2.69 8.68
CA SER A 176 -5.42 -2.96 10.09
C SER A 176 -5.88 -4.40 10.36
N HIS A 177 -6.69 -4.98 9.47
CA HIS A 177 -7.34 -6.28 9.74
C HIS A 177 -7.02 -7.35 8.71
N GLY A 178 -6.55 -6.97 7.50
CA GLY A 178 -6.35 -7.90 6.40
C GLY A 178 -7.64 -8.29 5.66
N ALA A 179 -8.78 -7.70 6.03
CA ALA A 179 -10.05 -7.93 5.35
C ALA A 179 -10.09 -7.19 4.01
N CYS A 180 -10.61 -7.84 2.98
CA CYS A 180 -10.93 -7.20 1.70
C CYS A 180 -12.35 -6.64 1.76
N ASP A 181 -12.52 -5.35 1.53
CA ASP A 181 -13.84 -4.73 1.47
C ASP A 181 -14.66 -5.28 0.29
N PRO A 182 -16.01 -5.24 0.35
CA PRO A 182 -16.90 -5.70 -0.71
C PRO A 182 -16.92 -4.71 -1.89
N ILE A 183 -15.78 -4.65 -2.63
CA ILE A 183 -15.48 -3.65 -3.67
C ILE A 183 -16.61 -3.54 -4.70
N GLY A 184 -17.15 -4.67 -5.17
CA GLY A 184 -18.20 -4.67 -6.18
C GLY A 184 -19.51 -3.98 -5.69
N GLU A 185 -19.91 -4.27 -4.45
CA GLU A 185 -21.10 -3.63 -3.86
C GLU A 185 -20.87 -2.15 -3.56
N MET A 186 -19.70 -1.81 -3.00
CA MET A 186 -19.34 -0.41 -2.74
C MET A 186 -19.24 0.42 -4.02
N ALA A 187 -18.71 -0.15 -5.09
CA ALA A 187 -18.65 0.50 -6.41
C ALA A 187 -20.05 0.72 -7.00
N ALA A 188 -20.96 -0.26 -6.85
CA ALA A 188 -22.35 -0.10 -7.28
C ALA A 188 -23.05 1.02 -6.51
N ILE A 189 -22.87 1.07 -5.18
CA ILE A 189 -23.42 2.14 -4.33
C ILE A 189 -22.88 3.53 -4.78
N ALA A 190 -21.58 3.64 -5.04
CA ALA A 190 -20.99 4.89 -5.49
C ALA A 190 -21.54 5.32 -6.85
N SER A 191 -21.74 4.37 -7.77
CA SER A 191 -22.29 4.63 -9.12
C SER A 191 -23.72 5.12 -9.09
N GLU A 192 -24.57 4.66 -8.17
CA GLU A 192 -25.96 5.11 -8.00
C GLU A 192 -26.05 6.63 -7.76
N SER A 193 -25.02 7.24 -7.22
CA SER A 193 -24.97 8.66 -6.84
C SER A 193 -23.90 9.46 -7.60
N ASP A 194 -23.30 8.91 -8.66
CA ASP A 194 -22.20 9.52 -9.42
C ASP A 194 -21.03 9.97 -8.52
N ILE A 195 -20.69 9.13 -7.54
CA ILE A 195 -19.59 9.37 -6.59
C ILE A 195 -18.34 8.63 -7.05
N TRP A 196 -17.17 9.27 -6.92
CA TRP A 196 -15.88 8.65 -7.19
C TRP A 196 -15.63 7.46 -6.26
N PHE A 197 -15.40 6.28 -6.83
CA PHE A 197 -15.02 5.12 -6.04
C PHE A 197 -13.53 4.78 -6.22
N HIS A 198 -12.80 4.77 -5.11
CA HIS A 198 -11.37 4.47 -5.05
C HIS A 198 -11.10 3.15 -4.35
N VAL A 199 -10.34 2.26 -4.99
CA VAL A 199 -9.83 1.03 -4.38
C VAL A 199 -8.44 1.28 -3.81
N ASP A 200 -8.30 1.22 -2.49
CA ASP A 200 -7.02 1.32 -1.80
C ASP A 200 -6.33 -0.06 -1.77
N GLY A 201 -5.52 -0.33 -2.77
CA GLY A 201 -4.65 -1.48 -2.88
C GLY A 201 -3.23 -1.21 -2.38
N ALA A 202 -3.02 -0.24 -1.50
CA ALA A 202 -1.69 0.16 -1.03
C ALA A 202 -0.86 -1.01 -0.51
N ILE A 203 -1.47 -2.00 0.16
CA ILE A 203 -0.78 -3.22 0.62
C ILE A 203 -0.87 -4.32 -0.41
N GLY A 204 -2.06 -4.83 -0.66
CA GLY A 204 -2.27 -6.03 -1.45
C GLY A 204 -2.29 -5.81 -2.96
N GLY A 205 -2.31 -4.56 -3.42
CA GLY A 205 -2.50 -4.27 -4.84
C GLY A 205 -1.44 -4.85 -5.78
N CYS A 206 -0.20 -5.00 -5.34
CA CYS A 206 0.81 -5.68 -6.16
C CYS A 206 0.79 -7.21 -6.01
N LEU A 207 -0.03 -7.75 -5.14
CA LEU A 207 -0.21 -9.19 -4.91
C LEU A 207 -1.52 -9.71 -5.53
N ALA A 208 -2.60 -8.95 -5.38
CA ALA A 208 -3.96 -9.34 -5.76
C ALA A 208 -4.11 -9.89 -7.19
N PRO A 209 -3.49 -9.30 -8.25
CA PRO A 209 -3.64 -9.82 -9.61
C PRO A 209 -3.10 -11.24 -9.85
N PHE A 210 -2.34 -11.78 -8.90
CA PHE A 210 -1.71 -13.10 -9.02
C PHE A 210 -2.39 -14.19 -8.17
N MET A 211 -3.27 -13.79 -7.24
CA MET A 211 -3.81 -14.69 -6.21
C MET A 211 -4.73 -15.77 -6.75
N ASP A 212 -5.56 -15.45 -7.74
CA ASP A 212 -6.43 -16.45 -8.40
C ASP A 212 -5.61 -17.58 -9.04
N SER A 213 -4.49 -17.25 -9.68
CA SER A 213 -3.58 -18.23 -10.32
C SER A 213 -2.89 -19.17 -9.34
N VAL A 214 -2.95 -18.87 -8.03
CA VAL A 214 -2.40 -19.70 -6.95
C VAL A 214 -3.48 -20.26 -6.02
N GLY A 215 -4.75 -20.18 -6.44
CA GLY A 215 -5.88 -20.82 -5.77
C GLY A 215 -6.47 -19.99 -4.60
N VAL A 216 -6.16 -18.71 -4.50
CA VAL A 216 -6.76 -17.80 -3.50
C VAL A 216 -7.77 -16.90 -4.20
N ALA A 217 -9.05 -17.17 -3.97
CA ALA A 217 -10.14 -16.37 -4.53
C ALA A 217 -10.25 -15.02 -3.83
N LEU A 218 -10.38 -13.96 -4.62
CA LEU A 218 -10.63 -12.59 -4.15
C LEU A 218 -11.97 -12.11 -4.72
N PRO A 219 -12.65 -11.16 -4.05
CA PRO A 219 -13.74 -10.42 -4.68
C PRO A 219 -13.18 -9.66 -5.91
N ALA A 220 -14.03 -9.39 -6.92
CA ALA A 220 -13.62 -8.57 -8.05
C ALA A 220 -13.20 -7.17 -7.56
N PHE A 221 -12.06 -6.66 -8.05
CA PHE A 221 -11.42 -5.48 -7.46
C PHE A 221 -10.83 -4.50 -8.48
N ASP A 222 -10.75 -4.89 -9.75
CA ASP A 222 -10.07 -4.15 -10.80
C ASP A 222 -11.05 -3.33 -11.67
N PHE A 223 -10.60 -2.81 -12.80
CA PHE A 223 -11.44 -2.03 -13.69
C PHE A 223 -12.50 -2.83 -14.46
N THR A 224 -12.56 -4.15 -14.30
CA THR A 224 -13.72 -4.95 -14.77
C THR A 224 -14.95 -4.69 -13.92
N VAL A 225 -14.78 -4.19 -12.68
CA VAL A 225 -15.89 -3.78 -11.81
C VAL A 225 -16.41 -2.41 -12.31
N PRO A 226 -17.66 -2.33 -12.77
CA PRO A 226 -18.28 -1.05 -13.09
C PRO A 226 -18.28 -0.13 -11.87
N GLY A 227 -18.01 1.17 -12.07
CA GLY A 227 -17.99 2.14 -10.98
C GLY A 227 -16.64 2.30 -10.27
N VAL A 228 -15.67 1.38 -10.43
CA VAL A 228 -14.31 1.64 -9.97
C VAL A 228 -13.71 2.76 -10.80
N THR A 229 -13.43 3.90 -10.19
CA THR A 229 -12.93 5.11 -10.83
C THR A 229 -11.40 5.17 -10.78
N SER A 230 -10.81 4.76 -9.66
CA SER A 230 -9.34 4.72 -9.49
C SER A 230 -8.91 3.61 -8.54
N ILE A 231 -7.64 3.19 -8.68
CA ILE A 231 -7.01 2.14 -7.86
C ILE A 231 -5.63 2.62 -7.44
N GLY A 232 -5.33 2.60 -6.13
CA GLY A 232 -4.00 2.88 -5.61
C GLY A 232 -3.21 1.61 -5.35
N ILE A 233 -1.93 1.54 -5.78
CA ILE A 233 -1.04 0.41 -5.51
C ILE A 233 0.29 0.86 -4.91
N GLY A 234 0.74 0.17 -3.87
CA GLY A 234 2.01 0.44 -3.21
C GLY A 234 3.16 -0.36 -3.82
N LEU A 235 3.83 0.16 -4.85
CA LEU A 235 4.92 -0.56 -5.54
C LEU A 235 6.06 -0.95 -4.59
N HIS A 236 6.26 -0.18 -3.51
CA HIS A 236 7.27 -0.42 -2.49
C HIS A 236 6.89 -1.46 -1.42
N LYS A 237 5.70 -2.06 -1.51
CA LYS A 237 5.25 -3.16 -0.64
C LYS A 237 5.43 -4.49 -1.39
N TYR A 238 4.38 -5.22 -1.70
CA TYR A 238 4.46 -6.47 -2.47
C TYR A 238 4.88 -6.29 -3.95
N GLY A 239 5.05 -5.06 -4.42
CA GLY A 239 5.74 -4.77 -5.68
C GLY A 239 7.27 -4.82 -5.55
N TYR A 240 7.81 -4.96 -4.34
CA TYR A 240 9.24 -5.07 -3.98
C TYR A 240 10.10 -3.89 -4.39
N ALA A 241 9.52 -2.85 -4.97
CA ALA A 241 10.25 -1.64 -5.34
C ALA A 241 10.91 -0.96 -4.13
N PRO A 242 11.97 -0.19 -4.35
CA PRO A 242 12.52 0.69 -3.31
C PRO A 242 11.45 1.64 -2.75
N VAL A 243 11.62 2.08 -1.50
CA VAL A 243 10.71 3.08 -0.91
C VAL A 243 10.82 4.38 -1.69
N GLY A 244 9.70 5.03 -1.93
CA GLY A 244 9.65 6.29 -2.66
C GLY A 244 8.90 6.21 -3.99
N VAL A 245 8.15 5.10 -4.23
CA VAL A 245 7.30 4.96 -5.43
C VAL A 245 6.02 4.21 -5.12
N ALA A 246 4.91 4.75 -5.59
CA ALA A 246 3.57 4.15 -5.64
C ALA A 246 2.86 4.62 -6.89
N ALA A 247 1.77 3.98 -7.27
CA ALA A 247 0.99 4.36 -8.45
C ALA A 247 -0.50 4.49 -8.10
N ALA A 248 -1.16 5.44 -8.76
CA ALA A 248 -2.60 5.57 -8.84
C ALA A 248 -3.03 5.36 -10.29
N LEU A 249 -3.84 4.34 -10.54
CA LEU A 249 -4.43 4.04 -11.83
C LEU A 249 -5.80 4.72 -11.89
N PHE A 250 -6.11 5.37 -12.99
CA PHE A 250 -7.37 6.07 -13.23
C PHE A 250 -8.06 5.46 -14.45
N ARG A 251 -9.35 5.20 -14.34
CA ARG A 251 -10.16 4.63 -15.43
C ARG A 251 -10.06 5.42 -16.72
N GLU A 252 -9.95 6.74 -16.62
CA GLU A 252 -9.87 7.66 -17.74
C GLU A 252 -8.81 8.73 -17.54
N LYS A 253 -8.08 9.08 -18.59
CA LYS A 253 -7.08 10.14 -18.56
C LYS A 253 -7.72 11.50 -18.23
N SER A 254 -8.91 11.76 -18.74
CA SER A 254 -9.65 13.01 -18.50
C SER A 254 -9.84 13.32 -17.02
N ILE A 255 -10.16 12.30 -16.21
CA ILE A 255 -10.29 12.47 -14.75
C ILE A 255 -8.92 12.45 -14.05
N ALA A 256 -7.95 11.73 -14.58
CA ALA A 256 -6.59 11.76 -14.05
C ALA A 256 -5.96 13.16 -14.18
N ASP A 257 -6.20 13.84 -15.30
CA ASP A 257 -5.65 15.18 -15.56
C ASP A 257 -6.21 16.25 -14.59
N LEU A 258 -7.34 16.02 -13.93
CA LEU A 258 -7.91 16.92 -12.94
C LEU A 258 -7.05 17.08 -11.66
N ARG A 259 -6.03 16.23 -11.48
CA ARG A 259 -5.02 16.41 -10.41
C ARG A 259 -3.97 17.45 -10.76
N LEU A 260 -3.87 17.85 -12.02
CA LEU A 260 -2.86 18.77 -12.50
C LEU A 260 -3.14 20.20 -12.04
N VAL A 261 -2.12 20.90 -11.59
CA VAL A 261 -2.21 22.28 -11.15
C VAL A 261 -1.47 23.16 -12.17
N ASP A 262 -2.22 24.10 -12.78
CA ASP A 262 -1.61 25.11 -13.65
C ASP A 262 -0.82 26.12 -12.83
N MET A 263 0.46 26.28 -13.15
CA MET A 263 1.40 27.21 -12.54
C MET A 263 2.01 28.14 -13.60
N SER A 264 1.23 28.50 -14.62
CA SER A 264 1.67 29.35 -15.72
C SER A 264 1.67 30.84 -15.42
N ASN A 265 1.15 31.25 -14.26
CA ASN A 265 0.99 32.66 -13.87
C ASN A 265 2.20 33.25 -13.13
N TRP A 266 3.40 32.81 -13.42
CA TRP A 266 4.65 33.33 -12.89
C TRP A 266 5.60 33.76 -14.04
N ASP A 267 6.64 34.55 -13.74
CA ASP A 267 7.53 35.15 -14.76
C ASP A 267 8.49 34.15 -15.42
N GLY A 268 8.48 32.89 -15.01
CA GLY A 268 9.24 31.80 -15.65
C GLY A 268 8.50 31.11 -16.78
N SER A 269 8.93 29.92 -17.13
CA SER A 269 8.24 29.08 -18.12
C SER A 269 6.93 28.56 -17.57
N ALA A 270 5.92 28.40 -18.43
CA ALA A 270 4.67 27.72 -18.07
C ALA A 270 4.96 26.33 -17.51
N MET A 271 4.41 26.04 -16.35
CA MET A 271 4.57 24.76 -15.64
C MET A 271 3.22 24.17 -15.27
N THR A 272 3.17 22.84 -15.23
CA THR A 272 2.04 22.09 -14.68
C THR A 272 2.55 21.20 -13.55
N GLY A 273 1.97 21.37 -12.37
CA GLY A 273 2.27 20.53 -11.21
C GLY A 273 1.45 19.25 -11.25
N ASP A 274 2.12 18.10 -11.26
CA ASP A 274 1.50 16.77 -11.29
C ASP A 274 1.70 15.98 -9.97
N ARG A 275 2.32 16.61 -8.97
CA ARG A 275 2.74 16.03 -7.68
C ARG A 275 2.49 16.99 -6.53
N VAL A 276 2.46 16.44 -5.31
CA VAL A 276 2.35 17.24 -4.09
C VAL A 276 3.68 17.93 -3.77
N ALA A 277 4.78 17.18 -3.86
CA ALA A 277 6.13 17.73 -3.72
C ALA A 277 6.65 18.19 -5.10
N GLY A 278 7.69 19.03 -5.06
CA GLY A 278 8.34 19.52 -6.29
C GLY A 278 9.09 18.42 -7.06
N LEU A 279 10.28 18.73 -7.51
CA LEU A 279 11.09 17.84 -8.35
C LEU A 279 11.42 16.53 -7.62
N ARG A 280 11.28 15.41 -8.31
CA ARG A 280 11.62 14.07 -7.82
C ARG A 280 12.46 13.33 -8.86
N SER A 281 13.47 12.60 -8.39
CA SER A 281 14.29 11.74 -9.24
C SER A 281 13.50 10.55 -9.80
N LEU A 282 13.90 10.09 -10.99
CA LEU A 282 13.40 8.88 -11.63
C LEU A 282 13.98 7.59 -11.02
N ASP A 283 14.95 7.68 -10.14
CA ASP A 283 15.72 6.55 -9.61
C ASP A 283 14.83 5.49 -8.94
N THR A 284 13.90 5.89 -8.07
CA THR A 284 12.98 4.94 -7.42
C THR A 284 12.04 4.26 -8.40
N LEU A 285 11.60 4.98 -9.44
CA LEU A 285 10.80 4.39 -10.52
C LEU A 285 11.65 3.43 -11.37
N ALA A 286 12.92 3.75 -11.61
CA ALA A 286 13.86 2.87 -12.30
C ALA A 286 14.09 1.57 -11.51
N GLY A 287 14.20 1.65 -10.17
CA GLY A 287 14.22 0.46 -9.33
C GLY A 287 12.96 -0.40 -9.47
N ALA A 288 11.78 0.23 -9.48
CA ALA A 288 10.52 -0.48 -9.72
C ALA A 288 10.46 -1.11 -11.12
N TRP A 289 10.94 -0.38 -12.14
CA TRP A 289 11.05 -0.88 -13.50
C TRP A 289 11.93 -2.12 -13.59
N ALA A 290 13.12 -2.10 -12.99
CA ALA A 290 14.04 -3.24 -12.99
C ALA A 290 13.40 -4.50 -12.38
N ILE A 291 12.65 -4.35 -11.30
CA ILE A 291 11.93 -5.46 -10.66
C ILE A 291 10.84 -6.02 -11.60
N VAL A 292 10.06 -5.15 -12.25
CA VAL A 292 9.06 -5.57 -13.23
C VAL A 292 9.70 -6.34 -14.38
N GLN A 293 10.86 -5.89 -14.89
CA GLN A 293 11.57 -6.57 -16.00
C GLN A 293 12.06 -7.96 -15.59
N VAL A 294 12.58 -8.10 -14.37
CA VAL A 294 13.19 -9.37 -13.93
C VAL A 294 12.14 -10.36 -13.43
N LEU A 295 11.16 -9.90 -12.67
CA LEU A 295 10.13 -10.79 -12.16
C LEU A 295 9.09 -11.13 -13.21
N GLY A 296 8.64 -10.14 -13.97
CA GLY A 296 7.51 -10.31 -14.88
C GLY A 296 6.30 -10.97 -14.19
N ARG A 297 5.37 -11.48 -14.98
CA ARG A 297 4.20 -12.18 -14.43
C ARG A 297 4.59 -13.45 -13.65
N GLU A 298 5.54 -14.23 -14.17
CA GLU A 298 5.94 -15.50 -13.57
C GLU A 298 6.61 -15.33 -12.20
N GLY A 299 7.56 -14.40 -12.09
CA GLY A 299 8.24 -14.12 -10.82
C GLY A 299 7.31 -13.59 -9.74
N TYR A 300 6.34 -12.71 -10.10
CA TYR A 300 5.32 -12.27 -9.15
C TYR A 300 4.36 -13.41 -8.77
N THR A 301 3.97 -14.29 -9.71
CA THR A 301 3.14 -15.47 -9.41
C THR A 301 3.85 -16.43 -8.45
N ALA A 302 5.13 -16.68 -8.64
CA ALA A 302 5.90 -17.53 -7.74
C ALA A 302 5.94 -16.97 -6.31
N ARG A 303 6.12 -15.65 -6.17
CA ARG A 303 6.08 -14.98 -4.86
C ARG A 303 4.67 -14.98 -4.24
N ALA A 304 3.64 -14.78 -5.04
CA ALA A 304 2.25 -14.88 -4.59
C ALA A 304 1.93 -16.28 -4.04
N ARG A 305 2.42 -17.34 -4.70
CA ARG A 305 2.28 -18.72 -4.22
C ARG A 305 2.96 -18.91 -2.86
N ALA A 306 4.21 -18.47 -2.72
CA ALA A 306 4.94 -18.58 -1.46
C ALA A 306 4.23 -17.79 -0.34
N ILE A 307 3.70 -16.60 -0.63
CA ILE A 307 2.94 -15.82 0.35
C ILE A 307 1.63 -16.52 0.73
N ALA A 308 0.90 -17.10 -0.24
CA ALA A 308 -0.33 -17.82 0.01
C ALA A 308 -0.09 -19.06 0.92
N GLU A 309 0.99 -19.80 0.68
CA GLU A 309 1.40 -20.91 1.51
C GLU A 309 1.82 -20.45 2.92
N ASN A 310 2.67 -19.44 3.00
CA ASN A 310 3.20 -18.92 4.25
C ASN A 310 2.11 -18.29 5.15
N GLN A 311 1.16 -17.54 4.57
CA GLN A 311 0.06 -16.95 5.34
C GLN A 311 -0.86 -18.02 5.93
N LYS A 312 -1.12 -19.10 5.18
CA LYS A 312 -1.90 -20.24 5.65
C LYS A 312 -1.17 -20.94 6.81
N LEU A 313 0.10 -21.27 6.61
CA LEU A 313 0.93 -21.90 7.64
C LEU A 313 0.99 -21.06 8.92
N PHE A 314 1.21 -19.75 8.79
CA PHE A 314 1.25 -18.84 9.94
C PHE A 314 -0.11 -18.78 10.67
N ALA A 315 -1.21 -18.73 9.93
CA ALA A 315 -2.54 -18.73 10.50
C ALA A 315 -2.85 -20.05 11.25
N GLU A 316 -2.46 -21.19 10.68
CA GLU A 316 -2.57 -22.51 11.32
C GLU A 316 -1.75 -22.57 12.60
N MET A 317 -0.48 -22.14 12.57
CA MET A 317 0.37 -22.04 13.75
C MET A 317 -0.27 -21.20 14.88
N VAL A 318 -0.89 -20.06 14.54
CA VAL A 318 -1.59 -19.24 15.54
C VAL A 318 -2.80 -19.96 16.11
N ARG A 319 -3.60 -20.64 15.27
CA ARG A 319 -4.79 -21.41 15.71
C ARG A 319 -4.44 -22.59 16.62
N ASP A 320 -3.26 -23.19 16.43
CA ASP A 320 -2.77 -24.32 17.24
C ASP A 320 -2.30 -23.87 18.65
N ILE A 321 -2.17 -22.57 18.88
CA ILE A 321 -1.86 -22.04 20.21
C ILE A 321 -3.17 -21.90 21.00
N ALA A 322 -3.32 -22.70 22.06
CA ALA A 322 -4.51 -22.66 22.90
C ALA A 322 -4.77 -21.23 23.45
N GLY A 323 -5.98 -20.73 23.24
CA GLY A 323 -6.37 -19.39 23.66
C GLY A 323 -6.09 -18.27 22.63
N MET A 324 -5.60 -18.61 21.43
CA MET A 324 -5.41 -17.70 20.32
C MET A 324 -6.46 -17.91 19.22
N ARG A 325 -6.71 -16.87 18.43
CA ARG A 325 -7.55 -16.91 17.21
C ARG A 325 -6.97 -16.02 16.12
N VAL A 326 -7.22 -16.38 14.88
CA VAL A 326 -7.06 -15.51 13.71
C VAL A 326 -8.37 -14.74 13.52
N LEU A 327 -8.30 -13.44 13.32
CA LEU A 327 -9.51 -12.59 13.27
C LEU A 327 -10.17 -12.58 11.91
N VAL A 328 -9.36 -12.65 10.83
CA VAL A 328 -9.83 -12.65 9.44
C VAL A 328 -9.07 -13.75 8.69
N GLU A 329 -9.75 -14.50 7.83
CA GLU A 329 -9.05 -15.47 6.98
C GLU A 329 -8.10 -14.73 6.03
N PRO A 330 -6.78 -15.01 6.10
CA PRO A 330 -5.81 -14.24 5.33
C PRO A 330 -5.86 -14.56 3.85
N THR A 331 -5.90 -13.52 3.01
CA THR A 331 -5.96 -13.67 1.55
C THR A 331 -4.83 -12.94 0.81
N LEU A 332 -4.35 -11.82 1.34
CA LEU A 332 -3.38 -10.94 0.69
C LEU A 332 -2.17 -10.64 1.57
N GLY A 333 -1.65 -11.69 2.23
CA GLY A 333 -0.42 -11.61 3.00
C GLY A 333 -0.53 -10.81 4.30
N VAL A 334 -1.73 -10.50 4.77
CA VAL A 334 -1.96 -9.82 6.06
C VAL A 334 -2.64 -10.81 7.00
N VAL A 335 -2.00 -11.10 8.13
CA VAL A 335 -2.56 -12.00 9.15
C VAL A 335 -2.77 -11.23 10.44
N THR A 336 -3.99 -11.31 10.95
CA THR A 336 -4.44 -10.62 12.15
C THR A 336 -4.89 -11.63 13.19
N PHE A 337 -4.36 -11.52 14.39
CA PHE A 337 -4.62 -12.49 15.46
C PHE A 337 -4.75 -11.82 16.82
N ASP A 338 -5.47 -12.46 17.73
CA ASP A 338 -5.71 -12.00 19.08
C ASP A 338 -5.94 -13.17 20.05
N ALA A 339 -5.87 -12.89 21.33
CA ALA A 339 -6.28 -13.82 22.38
C ALA A 339 -7.82 -13.91 22.46
N VAL A 340 -8.33 -15.11 22.73
CA VAL A 340 -9.79 -15.36 22.79
C VAL A 340 -10.39 -14.81 24.08
N ALA A 341 -9.71 -14.99 25.22
CA ALA A 341 -10.30 -14.74 26.52
C ALA A 341 -10.20 -13.26 26.93
N PRO A 342 -11.27 -12.65 27.48
CA PRO A 342 -11.28 -11.23 27.86
C PRO A 342 -10.20 -10.83 28.88
N GLN A 343 -9.75 -11.76 29.74
CA GLN A 343 -8.63 -11.52 30.66
C GLN A 343 -7.29 -11.31 29.95
N HIS A 344 -7.17 -11.70 28.68
CA HIS A 344 -5.98 -11.53 27.86
C HIS A 344 -6.03 -10.30 26.93
N ARG A 345 -6.91 -9.33 27.22
CA ARG A 345 -7.07 -8.08 26.41
C ARG A 345 -5.75 -7.31 26.19
N ASP A 346 -4.77 -7.48 27.08
CA ASP A 346 -3.47 -6.81 26.98
C ASP A 346 -2.44 -7.61 26.12
N PHE A 347 -2.86 -8.77 25.57
CA PHE A 347 -1.97 -9.64 24.77
C PHE A 347 -1.24 -8.87 23.67
N ALA A 348 -1.97 -8.13 22.85
CA ALA A 348 -1.38 -7.43 21.71
C ALA A 348 -0.35 -6.37 22.14
N ALA A 349 -0.60 -5.66 23.25
CA ALA A 349 0.35 -4.69 23.80
C ALA A 349 1.60 -5.39 24.37
N ARG A 350 1.43 -6.49 25.10
CA ARG A 350 2.54 -7.28 25.66
C ARG A 350 3.38 -7.91 24.55
N PHE A 351 2.73 -8.41 23.50
CA PHE A 351 3.42 -8.97 22.34
C PHE A 351 4.19 -7.89 21.58
N ALA A 352 3.60 -6.71 21.34
CA ALA A 352 4.27 -5.58 20.72
C ALA A 352 5.51 -5.11 21.51
N ALA A 353 5.44 -5.14 22.85
CA ALA A 353 6.55 -4.77 23.74
C ALA A 353 7.79 -5.69 23.57
N ARG A 354 7.63 -6.89 23.03
CA ARG A 354 8.73 -7.82 22.70
C ARG A 354 9.45 -7.46 21.40
N ARG A 355 9.17 -6.28 20.83
CA ARG A 355 9.81 -5.69 19.66
C ARG A 355 9.62 -6.47 18.34
N HIS A 356 8.51 -7.20 18.21
CA HIS A 356 8.15 -7.83 16.95
C HIS A 356 7.65 -6.81 15.94
N ARG A 357 7.96 -7.04 14.66
CA ARG A 357 7.39 -6.25 13.58
C ARG A 357 5.94 -6.64 13.35
N GLY A 358 5.09 -5.65 13.40
CA GLY A 358 3.66 -5.71 13.26
C GLY A 358 3.05 -4.50 13.91
N LYS A 359 1.74 -4.47 13.97
CA LYS A 359 1.00 -3.36 14.57
C LYS A 359 -0.02 -3.90 15.56
N GLN A 360 -0.15 -3.25 16.69
CA GLN A 360 -1.27 -3.45 17.58
C GLN A 360 -2.52 -2.83 16.97
N ILE A 361 -3.63 -3.57 16.99
CA ILE A 361 -4.94 -3.11 16.55
C ILE A 361 -5.71 -2.61 17.77
N GLN A 362 -6.36 -1.45 17.63
CA GLN A 362 -7.13 -0.85 18.73
C GLN A 362 -8.55 -1.41 18.80
N SER A 363 -9.18 -1.67 17.66
CA SER A 363 -10.54 -2.20 17.58
C SER A 363 -10.64 -3.21 16.42
N PRO A 364 -11.08 -4.45 16.67
CA PRO A 364 -11.57 -5.01 17.94
C PRO A 364 -10.47 -5.33 18.95
N GLY A 365 -9.22 -5.12 18.65
CA GLY A 365 -8.04 -5.54 19.39
C GLY A 365 -7.21 -6.53 18.56
N GLY A 366 -6.01 -6.89 19.08
CA GLY A 366 -5.15 -7.86 18.44
C GLY A 366 -3.87 -7.30 17.84
N PHE A 367 -3.20 -8.14 17.08
CA PHE A 367 -1.92 -7.83 16.44
C PHE A 367 -1.94 -8.24 14.97
N VAL A 368 -1.40 -7.40 14.10
CA VAL A 368 -1.33 -7.64 12.66
C VAL A 368 0.11 -7.74 12.17
N VAL A 369 0.36 -8.70 11.30
CA VAL A 369 1.64 -8.89 10.60
C VAL A 369 1.41 -9.00 9.10
N CYS A 370 2.40 -8.54 8.32
CA CYS A 370 2.45 -8.80 6.88
C CYS A 370 3.34 -10.03 6.64
N ILE A 371 2.90 -10.94 5.79
CA ILE A 371 3.60 -12.19 5.47
C ILE A 371 4.35 -12.00 4.15
N GLY A 372 5.64 -12.31 4.16
CA GLY A 372 6.52 -12.30 2.99
C GLY A 372 6.64 -13.66 2.31
N PRO A 373 7.38 -13.71 1.19
CA PRO A 373 7.61 -14.96 0.46
C PRO A 373 8.69 -15.85 1.08
N GLU A 374 9.53 -15.31 1.97
CA GLU A 374 10.57 -16.10 2.66
C GLU A 374 9.96 -16.91 3.80
N ARG A 375 10.55 -18.08 4.05
CA ARG A 375 10.16 -18.98 5.12
C ARG A 375 11.39 -19.49 5.87
N ASP A 376 11.22 -19.65 7.18
CA ASP A 376 12.18 -20.29 8.06
C ASP A 376 11.38 -20.94 9.19
N ASP A 377 11.43 -22.28 9.27
CA ASP A 377 10.62 -23.03 10.22
C ASP A 377 11.09 -22.81 11.67
N ASP A 378 12.40 -22.59 11.91
CA ASP A 378 12.91 -22.24 13.24
C ASP A 378 12.41 -20.87 13.69
N ASP A 379 12.33 -19.90 12.76
CA ASP A 379 11.72 -18.60 13.02
C ASP A 379 10.23 -18.74 13.40
N LEU A 380 9.48 -19.63 12.74
CA LEU A 380 8.08 -19.89 13.06
C LEU A 380 7.90 -20.47 14.46
N GLU A 381 8.70 -21.49 14.82
CA GLU A 381 8.63 -22.08 16.16
C GLU A 381 8.99 -21.07 17.24
N ARG A 382 10.01 -20.25 17.01
CA ARG A 382 10.39 -19.17 17.92
C ARG A 382 9.24 -18.17 18.07
N TYR A 383 8.56 -17.79 16.96
CA TYR A 383 7.44 -16.86 17.01
C TYR A 383 6.25 -17.44 17.77
N ALA A 384 5.96 -18.72 17.60
CA ALA A 384 4.95 -19.41 18.39
C ALA A 384 5.29 -19.40 19.90
N GLY A 385 6.57 -19.59 20.23
CA GLY A 385 7.09 -19.47 21.60
C GLY A 385 6.87 -18.07 22.18
N GLU A 386 7.12 -17.02 21.40
CA GLU A 386 6.91 -15.64 21.82
C GLU A 386 5.43 -15.30 22.01
N ILE A 387 4.53 -15.81 21.18
CA ILE A 387 3.08 -15.68 21.35
C ILE A 387 2.65 -16.33 22.67
N ARG A 388 3.09 -17.58 22.93
CA ARG A 388 2.78 -18.30 24.19
C ARG A 388 3.30 -17.54 25.41
N ALA A 389 4.51 -17.00 25.34
CA ALA A 389 5.11 -16.22 26.42
C ALA A 389 4.34 -14.91 26.69
N ALA A 390 3.90 -14.20 25.66
CA ALA A 390 3.07 -13.00 25.81
C ALA A 390 1.70 -13.33 26.42
N LEU A 391 1.10 -14.44 26.00
CA LEU A 391 -0.19 -14.91 26.51
C LEU A 391 -0.09 -15.32 28.01
N ALA A 392 0.99 -16.01 28.39
CA ALA A 392 1.22 -16.40 29.79
C ALA A 392 1.37 -15.19 30.72
N GLN A 393 1.97 -14.10 30.23
CA GLN A 393 2.09 -12.85 31.02
C GLN A 393 0.76 -12.12 31.23
N CYS A 394 -0.30 -12.46 30.47
CA CYS A 394 -1.64 -11.93 30.74
C CYS A 394 -2.34 -12.61 31.94
N ASN A 395 -1.83 -13.76 32.38
CA ASN A 395 -2.38 -14.53 33.50
C ASN A 395 -1.71 -14.20 34.84
N SER A 396 -0.65 -13.38 34.81
CA SER A 396 0.10 -12.92 35.98
C SER A 396 -0.28 -11.47 36.33
#